data_4633209204814affa9dfa96cbd2c1b2a
#
_entry.id   4633209204814affa9dfa96cbd2c1b2a
#
_cell.length_a   1.000
_cell.length_b   1.000
_cell.length_c   1.000
_cell.angle_alpha   90.00
_cell.angle_beta   90.00
_cell.angle_gamma   90.00
#
_symmetry.space_group_name_H-M   'P 1'
#
loop_
_entity.id
_entity.type
_entity.pdbx_description
1 polymer ?
#
loop_
_entity_poly.entity_id
_entity_poly.type
_entity_poly.pdbx_seq_one_letter_code
_entity_poly.pdbx_strand_id
1 'polypeptide(L)'
;NGVPCTVNTYLIKNVLRGDWGFNGYIVSDCSAPEWMVTKHKYVRDLDAAATLAIKAGLDLECGDRVYTAPLLKAYNESMVSKADIDSAAYRVLRGRMLLGLFDDPSQNPYNQIEPSVIGCKKHQELALETARQSMVLLKNQKNFLPLNLKKVKSIAVVGINAGHCEFGDYSGIPKNAPVSVLDGIRKYAEKANVEVVYAPWVSTGSDFDPISKNYFPNGLKAEYFTNSKLEGTPSVRTEEELIYDPASRPYPFQPQAPMSI
;
A
#
# COMPACT_ATOMS: atom_id res chain seq x y z
N ASN A 1 13.08 -7.33 19.89
CA ASN A 1 13.49 -8.02 21.12
C ASN A 1 12.38 -8.93 21.70
N GLY A 2 11.56 -9.58 20.86
CA GLY A 2 10.57 -10.58 21.29
C GLY A 2 9.24 -10.03 21.82
N VAL A 3 9.08 -8.72 21.96
CA VAL A 3 7.81 -8.09 22.35
C VAL A 3 7.27 -7.27 21.18
N PRO A 4 6.05 -7.52 20.69
CA PRO A 4 5.44 -6.70 19.65
C PRO A 4 5.36 -5.23 20.09
N CYS A 5 5.68 -4.28 19.19
CA CYS A 5 5.68 -2.86 19.51
C CYS A 5 4.31 -2.37 20.03
N THR A 6 3.23 -2.95 19.53
CA THR A 6 1.84 -2.67 19.92
C THR A 6 1.58 -2.84 21.42
N VAL A 7 2.31 -3.75 22.08
CA VAL A 7 2.17 -4.05 23.52
C VAL A 7 3.45 -3.83 24.31
N ASN A 8 4.42 -3.16 23.73
CA ASN A 8 5.67 -2.86 24.40
C ASN A 8 5.51 -1.68 25.37
N THR A 9 5.22 -2.00 26.61
CA THR A 9 5.00 -1.02 27.68
C THR A 9 6.19 -0.08 27.86
N TYR A 10 7.42 -0.58 27.72
CA TYR A 10 8.63 0.25 27.84
C TYR A 10 8.66 1.34 26.75
N LEU A 11 8.44 0.95 25.48
CA LEU A 11 8.43 1.92 24.38
C LEU A 11 7.27 2.93 24.53
N ILE A 12 6.07 2.44 24.86
CA ILE A 12 4.88 3.28 24.92
C ILE A 12 4.87 4.18 26.15
N LYS A 13 5.06 3.60 27.36
CA LYS A 13 4.89 4.35 28.60
C LYS A 13 6.16 5.08 29.03
N ASN A 14 7.33 4.42 28.95
CA ASN A 14 8.55 5.03 29.43
C ASN A 14 9.15 5.98 28.40
N VAL A 15 9.42 5.49 27.18
CA VAL A 15 10.08 6.32 26.17
C VAL A 15 9.10 7.34 25.58
N LEU A 16 8.01 6.90 24.95
CA LEU A 16 7.15 7.80 24.18
C LEU A 16 6.40 8.78 25.10
N ARG A 17 5.73 8.27 26.14
CA ARG A 17 4.94 9.13 27.04
C ARG A 17 5.77 9.76 28.16
N GLY A 18 6.76 9.04 28.68
CA GLY A 18 7.64 9.53 29.74
C GLY A 18 8.71 10.45 29.19
N ASP A 19 9.75 9.90 28.58
CA ASP A 19 10.95 10.66 28.19
C ASP A 19 10.64 11.73 27.12
N TRP A 20 9.76 11.43 26.14
CA TRP A 20 9.40 12.36 25.07
C TRP A 20 8.16 13.22 25.38
N GLY A 21 7.46 12.95 26.46
CA GLY A 21 6.28 13.72 26.89
C GLY A 21 5.10 13.66 25.90
N PHE A 22 5.00 12.63 25.06
CA PHE A 22 3.93 12.49 24.08
C PHE A 22 2.58 12.31 24.78
N ASN A 23 1.65 13.23 24.58
CA ASN A 23 0.33 13.25 25.20
C ASN A 23 -0.85 13.05 24.20
N GLY A 24 -0.55 12.70 22.95
CA GLY A 24 -1.53 12.31 21.94
C GLY A 24 -2.03 10.87 22.11
N TYR A 25 -2.89 10.43 21.22
CA TYR A 25 -3.30 9.02 21.17
C TYR A 25 -2.38 8.20 20.28
N ILE A 26 -2.30 6.91 20.57
CA ILE A 26 -1.54 5.92 19.82
C ILE A 26 -2.52 5.00 19.12
N VAL A 27 -2.41 4.90 17.80
CA VAL A 27 -3.14 3.94 16.97
C VAL A 27 -2.19 2.82 16.54
N SER A 28 -2.70 1.59 16.46
CA SER A 28 -1.93 0.49 15.90
C SER A 28 -1.77 0.62 14.39
N ASP A 29 -0.82 -0.06 13.81
CA ASP A 29 -0.90 -0.45 12.42
C ASP A 29 -2.10 -1.39 12.20
N CYS A 30 -2.62 -1.42 10.97
CA CYS A 30 -3.82 -2.20 10.65
C CYS A 30 -3.60 -3.69 10.96
N SER A 31 -4.54 -4.27 11.71
CA SER A 31 -4.50 -5.66 12.18
C SER A 31 -3.31 -6.05 13.08
N ALA A 32 -2.42 -5.12 13.47
CA ALA A 32 -1.25 -5.45 14.29
C ALA A 32 -1.62 -6.11 15.64
N PRO A 33 -2.69 -5.70 16.37
CA PRO A 33 -3.12 -6.41 17.57
C PRO A 33 -3.60 -7.85 17.29
N GLU A 34 -4.32 -8.08 16.19
CA GLU A 34 -4.74 -9.41 15.77
C GLU A 34 -3.55 -10.31 15.41
N TRP A 35 -2.53 -9.74 14.79
CA TRP A 35 -1.34 -10.49 14.39
C TRP A 35 -0.55 -11.03 15.58
N MET A 36 -0.72 -10.49 16.77
CA MET A 36 -0.15 -11.10 17.97
C MET A 36 -0.67 -12.53 18.20
N VAL A 37 -1.90 -12.82 17.77
CA VAL A 37 -2.50 -14.15 17.79
C VAL A 37 -2.16 -14.93 16.52
N THR A 38 -2.50 -14.36 15.37
CA THR A 38 -2.55 -15.10 14.09
C THR A 38 -1.17 -15.30 13.46
N LYS A 39 -0.26 -14.35 13.59
CA LYS A 39 1.07 -14.37 12.95
C LYS A 39 2.20 -14.62 13.96
N HIS A 40 2.28 -13.80 14.99
CA HIS A 40 3.38 -13.84 15.94
C HIS A 40 3.25 -14.94 16.99
N LYS A 41 2.04 -15.48 17.20
CA LYS A 41 1.75 -16.47 18.24
C LYS A 41 2.23 -16.01 19.64
N TYR A 42 2.18 -14.71 19.86
CA TYR A 42 2.64 -14.07 21.09
C TYR A 42 1.62 -14.23 22.24
N VAL A 43 0.34 -14.21 21.90
CA VAL A 43 -0.78 -14.48 22.82
C VAL A 43 -1.69 -15.55 22.25
N ARG A 44 -2.49 -16.19 23.13
CA ARG A 44 -3.32 -17.34 22.76
C ARG A 44 -4.58 -16.97 21.98
N ASP A 45 -5.18 -15.82 22.29
CA ASP A 45 -6.48 -15.38 21.76
C ASP A 45 -6.61 -13.86 21.71
N LEU A 46 -7.71 -13.37 21.12
CA LEU A 46 -7.98 -11.96 20.94
C LEU A 46 -8.28 -11.23 22.26
N ASP A 47 -8.82 -11.91 23.26
CA ASP A 47 -9.10 -11.34 24.58
C ASP A 47 -7.78 -10.99 25.29
N ALA A 48 -6.80 -11.88 25.20
CA ALA A 48 -5.46 -11.62 25.71
C ALA A 48 -4.76 -10.49 24.92
N ALA A 49 -4.95 -10.45 23.59
CA ALA A 49 -4.43 -9.36 22.74
C ALA A 49 -5.02 -8.02 23.16
N ALA A 50 -6.35 -7.91 23.32
CA ALA A 50 -7.04 -6.72 23.78
C ALA A 50 -6.55 -6.25 25.15
N THR A 51 -6.46 -7.19 26.09
CA THR A 51 -6.00 -6.92 27.45
C THR A 51 -4.59 -6.35 27.48
N LEU A 52 -3.65 -6.96 26.75
CA LEU A 52 -2.28 -6.48 26.73
C LEU A 52 -2.14 -5.15 26.02
N ALA A 53 -2.83 -4.96 24.89
CA ALA A 53 -2.75 -3.75 24.09
C ALA A 53 -3.25 -2.50 24.86
N ILE A 54 -4.46 -2.57 25.46
CA ILE A 54 -5.02 -1.44 26.21
C ILE A 54 -4.16 -1.12 27.44
N LYS A 55 -3.70 -2.14 28.17
CA LYS A 55 -2.84 -1.98 29.34
C LYS A 55 -1.45 -1.44 28.99
N ALA A 56 -0.94 -1.77 27.82
CA ALA A 56 0.31 -1.18 27.34
C ALA A 56 0.19 0.30 26.98
N GLY A 57 -1.04 0.78 26.72
CA GLY A 57 -1.33 2.18 26.39
C GLY A 57 -1.60 2.43 24.90
N LEU A 58 -1.95 1.38 24.15
CA LEU A 58 -2.54 1.52 22.83
C LEU A 58 -3.95 2.09 23.00
N ASP A 59 -4.26 3.18 22.33
CA ASP A 59 -5.53 3.91 22.55
C ASP A 59 -6.59 3.57 21.49
N LEU A 60 -6.16 3.22 20.29
CA LEU A 60 -7.04 2.94 19.16
C LEU A 60 -6.46 1.81 18.32
N GLU A 61 -7.31 0.89 17.91
CA GLU A 61 -6.97 -0.15 16.94
C GLU A 61 -7.27 0.32 15.51
N CYS A 62 -6.32 0.15 14.59
CA CYS A 62 -6.60 0.16 13.16
C CYS A 62 -7.04 -1.25 12.75
N GLY A 63 -8.34 -1.49 12.75
CA GLY A 63 -9.00 -2.76 12.57
C GLY A 63 -10.31 -2.78 13.36
N ASP A 64 -10.97 -3.92 13.41
CA ASP A 64 -12.28 -4.07 14.04
C ASP A 64 -12.42 -5.38 14.85
N ARG A 65 -11.31 -6.05 15.16
CA ARG A 65 -11.35 -7.41 15.70
C ARG A 65 -10.95 -7.52 17.17
N VAL A 66 -10.14 -6.60 17.67
CA VAL A 66 -9.55 -6.71 19.01
C VAL A 66 -10.20 -5.74 20.00
N TYR A 67 -10.41 -4.47 19.60
CA TYR A 67 -11.06 -3.48 20.47
C TYR A 67 -12.58 -3.45 20.32
N THR A 68 -13.18 -4.56 19.95
CA THR A 68 -14.63 -4.78 19.85
C THR A 68 -15.08 -5.78 20.92
N ALA A 69 -15.67 -6.90 20.52
CA ALA A 69 -16.15 -7.93 21.45
C ALA A 69 -15.05 -8.48 22.39
N PRO A 70 -13.80 -8.71 21.96
CA PRO A 70 -12.73 -9.16 22.86
C PRO A 70 -12.42 -8.16 23.99
N LEU A 71 -12.34 -6.86 23.69
CA LEU A 71 -12.12 -5.84 24.73
C LEU A 71 -13.30 -5.76 25.71
N LEU A 72 -14.53 -5.82 25.19
CA LEU A 72 -15.73 -5.83 26.04
C LEU A 72 -15.74 -7.06 26.96
N LYS A 73 -15.40 -8.23 26.44
CA LYS A 73 -15.29 -9.45 27.25
C LYS A 73 -14.21 -9.31 28.30
N ALA A 74 -13.02 -8.84 27.94
CA ALA A 74 -11.93 -8.61 28.88
C ALA A 74 -12.32 -7.63 30.01
N TYR A 75 -13.13 -6.62 29.70
CA TYR A 75 -13.68 -5.71 30.71
C TYR A 75 -14.67 -6.41 31.63
N ASN A 76 -15.62 -7.18 31.09
CA ASN A 76 -16.63 -7.90 31.87
C ASN A 76 -16.01 -8.96 32.81
N GLU A 77 -14.91 -9.56 32.37
CA GLU A 77 -14.12 -10.52 33.15
C GLU A 77 -13.10 -9.86 34.09
N SER A 78 -13.15 -8.54 34.24
CA SER A 78 -12.26 -7.74 35.09
C SER A 78 -10.77 -7.84 34.75
N MET A 79 -10.45 -8.28 33.55
CA MET A 79 -9.07 -8.29 33.04
C MET A 79 -8.58 -6.89 32.66
N VAL A 80 -9.50 -6.01 32.30
CA VAL A 80 -9.28 -4.59 31.94
C VAL A 80 -10.11 -3.72 32.85
N SER A 81 -9.55 -2.66 33.39
CA SER A 81 -10.27 -1.72 34.25
C SER A 81 -11.00 -0.64 33.42
N LYS A 82 -12.04 -0.04 34.02
CA LYS A 82 -12.68 1.15 33.45
C LYS A 82 -11.67 2.28 33.20
N ALA A 83 -10.72 2.45 34.09
CA ALA A 83 -9.70 3.49 33.99
C ALA A 83 -8.76 3.31 32.77
N ASP A 84 -8.47 2.07 32.38
CA ASP A 84 -7.70 1.79 31.17
C ASP A 84 -8.45 2.27 29.92
N ILE A 85 -9.76 1.92 29.84
CA ILE A 85 -10.64 2.32 28.74
C ILE A 85 -10.86 3.83 28.71
N ASP A 86 -11.16 4.44 29.86
CA ASP A 86 -11.36 5.90 29.96
C ASP A 86 -10.12 6.68 29.54
N SER A 87 -8.93 6.18 29.92
CA SER A 87 -7.66 6.80 29.54
C SER A 87 -7.41 6.78 28.03
N ALA A 88 -7.73 5.66 27.38
CA ALA A 88 -7.62 5.55 25.93
C ALA A 88 -8.63 6.44 25.21
N ALA A 89 -9.91 6.35 25.62
CA ALA A 89 -11.00 7.16 25.08
C ALA A 89 -10.73 8.68 25.25
N TYR A 90 -10.23 9.09 26.42
CA TYR A 90 -9.87 10.48 26.68
C TYR A 90 -8.83 11.00 25.68
N ARG A 91 -7.75 10.23 25.42
CA ARG A 91 -6.72 10.67 24.48
C ARG A 91 -7.21 10.74 23.04
N VAL A 92 -8.05 9.79 22.61
CA VAL A 92 -8.67 9.82 21.28
C VAL A 92 -9.63 11.02 21.14
N LEU A 93 -10.53 11.22 22.12
CA LEU A 93 -11.48 12.33 22.10
C LEU A 93 -10.77 13.68 22.18
N ARG A 94 -9.73 13.78 23.03
CA ARG A 94 -8.90 14.99 23.10
C ARG A 94 -8.28 15.32 21.73
N GLY A 95 -7.74 14.32 21.03
CA GLY A 95 -7.19 14.52 19.69
C GLY A 95 -8.24 15.06 18.71
N ARG A 96 -9.44 14.50 18.74
CA ARG A 96 -10.57 14.96 17.90
C ARG A 96 -11.03 16.37 18.26
N MET A 97 -11.06 16.72 19.55
CA MET A 97 -11.37 18.07 19.99
C MET A 97 -10.33 19.09 19.51
N LEU A 98 -9.05 18.76 19.63
CA LEU A 98 -7.97 19.63 19.14
C LEU A 98 -8.01 19.85 17.62
N LEU A 99 -8.56 18.90 16.88
CA LEU A 99 -8.78 19.02 15.43
C LEU A 99 -10.07 19.77 15.07
N GLY A 100 -10.85 20.21 16.06
CA GLY A 100 -12.13 20.90 15.83
C GLY A 100 -13.22 20.01 15.23
N LEU A 101 -13.15 18.66 15.43
CA LEU A 101 -14.13 17.74 14.84
C LEU A 101 -15.53 17.81 15.49
N PHE A 102 -15.64 18.47 16.64
CA PHE A 102 -16.91 18.71 17.35
C PHE A 102 -17.38 20.15 17.23
N ASP A 103 -16.61 21.03 16.60
CA ASP A 103 -16.94 22.41 16.38
C ASP A 103 -17.84 22.58 15.14
N ASP A 104 -18.43 23.76 14.97
CA ASP A 104 -19.13 24.07 13.74
C ASP A 104 -18.17 23.94 12.55
N PRO A 105 -18.50 23.12 11.53
CA PRO A 105 -17.62 22.91 10.37
C PRO A 105 -17.20 24.21 9.67
N SER A 106 -17.98 25.26 9.75
CA SER A 106 -17.65 26.58 9.18
C SER A 106 -16.49 27.29 9.89
N GLN A 107 -16.19 26.91 11.12
CA GLN A 107 -15.09 27.47 11.92
C GLN A 107 -13.78 26.77 11.65
N ASN A 108 -13.80 25.58 11.07
CA ASN A 108 -12.59 24.86 10.73
C ASN A 108 -12.04 25.34 9.38
N PRO A 109 -10.87 26.00 9.36
CA PRO A 109 -10.32 26.57 8.12
C PRO A 109 -9.99 25.50 7.07
N TYR A 110 -9.74 24.26 7.47
CA TYR A 110 -9.46 23.17 6.55
C TYR A 110 -10.69 22.69 5.77
N ASN A 111 -11.90 22.89 6.32
CA ASN A 111 -13.14 22.57 5.62
C ASN A 111 -13.45 23.55 4.47
N GLN A 112 -12.73 24.67 4.40
CA GLN A 112 -12.85 25.66 3.33
C GLN A 112 -11.89 25.35 2.15
N ILE A 113 -11.08 24.31 2.25
CA ILE A 113 -10.15 23.93 1.19
C ILE A 113 -10.93 23.23 0.08
N GLU A 114 -11.01 23.89 -1.07
CA GLU A 114 -11.72 23.35 -2.22
C GLU A 114 -11.02 22.12 -2.81
N PRO A 115 -11.76 21.10 -3.28
CA PRO A 115 -11.19 19.93 -3.94
C PRO A 115 -10.32 20.24 -5.15
N SER A 116 -10.50 21.42 -5.77
CA SER A 116 -9.71 21.91 -6.89
C SER A 116 -8.22 22.05 -6.57
N VAL A 117 -7.87 22.16 -5.29
CA VAL A 117 -6.47 22.21 -4.81
C VAL A 117 -5.73 20.90 -5.10
N ILE A 118 -6.44 19.76 -5.12
CA ILE A 118 -5.83 18.45 -5.39
C ILE A 118 -5.25 18.44 -6.81
N GLY A 119 -3.94 18.19 -6.93
CA GLY A 119 -3.23 18.16 -8.21
C GLY A 119 -3.21 19.49 -8.94
N CYS A 120 -3.36 20.62 -8.24
CA CYS A 120 -3.23 21.94 -8.83
C CYS A 120 -1.79 22.19 -9.34
N LYS A 121 -1.59 23.23 -10.16
CA LYS A 121 -0.29 23.54 -10.76
C LYS A 121 0.83 23.64 -9.72
N LYS A 122 0.57 24.28 -8.58
CA LYS A 122 1.54 24.42 -7.49
C LYS A 122 1.95 23.05 -6.91
N HIS A 123 1.02 22.12 -6.77
CA HIS A 123 1.31 20.76 -6.31
C HIS A 123 2.14 19.98 -7.35
N GLN A 124 1.85 20.14 -8.63
CA GLN A 124 2.64 19.51 -9.71
C GLN A 124 4.07 20.06 -9.76
N GLU A 125 4.24 21.37 -9.60
CA GLU A 125 5.57 22.02 -9.54
C GLU A 125 6.36 21.53 -8.31
N LEU A 126 5.70 21.41 -7.15
CA LEU A 126 6.33 20.87 -5.94
C LEU A 126 6.71 19.40 -6.11
N ALA A 127 5.85 18.57 -6.69
CA ALA A 127 6.15 17.16 -6.97
C ALA A 127 7.36 17.02 -7.91
N LEU A 128 7.43 17.84 -8.96
CA LEU A 128 8.57 17.86 -9.87
C LEU A 128 9.86 18.28 -9.16
N GLU A 129 9.80 19.29 -8.32
CA GLU A 129 10.98 19.74 -7.56
C GLU A 129 11.42 18.69 -6.55
N THR A 130 10.48 18.06 -5.84
CA THR A 130 10.77 16.94 -4.94
C THR A 130 11.46 15.79 -5.67
N ALA A 131 10.97 15.43 -6.86
CA ALA A 131 11.58 14.39 -7.69
C ALA A 131 13.02 14.77 -8.09
N ARG A 132 13.26 16.03 -8.45
CA ARG A 132 14.63 16.51 -8.79
C ARG A 132 15.58 16.42 -7.61
N GLN A 133 15.13 16.81 -6.42
CA GLN A 133 15.96 16.79 -5.21
C GLN A 133 16.16 15.38 -4.64
N SER A 134 15.28 14.44 -4.93
CA SER A 134 15.42 13.05 -4.48
C SER A 134 16.40 12.22 -5.32
N MET A 135 16.79 12.68 -6.51
CA MET A 135 17.71 11.95 -7.36
C MET A 135 19.17 12.10 -6.88
N VAL A 136 19.85 10.97 -6.70
CA VAL A 136 21.24 10.91 -6.29
C VAL A 136 22.13 10.46 -7.46
N LEU A 137 23.07 11.30 -7.87
CA LEU A 137 24.01 10.98 -8.93
C LEU A 137 25.17 10.16 -8.36
N LEU A 138 25.08 8.84 -8.46
CA LEU A 138 26.08 7.91 -7.89
C LEU A 138 27.43 7.92 -8.64
N LYS A 139 27.42 8.22 -9.94
CA LYS A 139 28.61 8.20 -10.78
C LYS A 139 28.44 9.13 -11.98
N ASN A 140 29.41 9.99 -12.24
CA ASN A 140 29.46 10.84 -13.43
C ASN A 140 30.89 10.97 -13.95
N GLN A 141 31.36 9.95 -14.64
CA GLN A 141 32.72 9.94 -15.20
C GLN A 141 32.83 10.97 -16.33
N LYS A 142 33.92 11.73 -16.32
CA LYS A 142 34.23 12.74 -17.35
C LYS A 142 33.10 13.78 -17.53
N ASN A 143 32.29 14.03 -16.50
CA ASN A 143 31.15 14.96 -16.57
C ASN A 143 30.23 14.66 -17.76
N PHE A 144 29.92 13.38 -17.98
CA PHE A 144 29.08 12.93 -19.08
C PHE A 144 27.64 13.48 -18.95
N LEU A 145 27.13 13.58 -17.73
CA LEU A 145 25.85 14.21 -17.43
C LEU A 145 26.03 15.64 -16.91
N PRO A 146 25.11 16.57 -17.22
CA PRO A 146 23.95 16.41 -18.09
C PRO A 146 24.33 16.21 -19.55
N LEU A 147 23.49 15.48 -20.32
CA LEU A 147 23.71 15.24 -21.74
C LEU A 147 23.71 16.57 -22.52
N ASN A 148 24.74 16.80 -23.32
CA ASN A 148 24.76 17.90 -24.25
C ASN A 148 23.99 17.51 -25.51
N LEU A 149 22.71 17.88 -25.60
CA LEU A 149 21.84 17.52 -26.72
C LEU A 149 22.31 18.05 -28.09
N LYS A 150 23.20 19.05 -28.13
CA LYS A 150 23.80 19.50 -29.39
C LYS A 150 24.81 18.50 -29.96
N LYS A 151 25.33 17.60 -29.13
CA LYS A 151 26.32 16.56 -29.51
C LYS A 151 25.70 15.17 -29.59
N VAL A 152 24.47 14.99 -29.19
CA VAL A 152 23.77 13.72 -29.18
C VAL A 152 22.81 13.67 -30.35
N LYS A 153 22.88 12.63 -31.16
CA LYS A 153 21.98 12.41 -32.31
C LYS A 153 20.76 11.57 -31.94
N SER A 154 20.97 10.58 -31.08
CA SER A 154 19.89 9.72 -30.61
C SER A 154 20.11 9.30 -29.15
N ILE A 155 19.03 8.99 -28.46
CA ILE A 155 19.02 8.47 -27.09
C ILE A 155 18.27 7.14 -27.12
N ALA A 156 18.91 6.06 -26.69
CA ALA A 156 18.27 4.78 -26.47
C ALA A 156 17.73 4.74 -25.03
N VAL A 157 16.43 4.52 -24.88
CA VAL A 157 15.78 4.28 -23.60
C VAL A 157 15.37 2.80 -23.55
N VAL A 158 15.88 2.08 -22.56
CA VAL A 158 15.75 0.63 -22.50
C VAL A 158 15.10 0.22 -21.17
N GLY A 159 14.21 -0.74 -21.23
CA GLY A 159 13.54 -1.30 -20.06
C GLY A 159 12.07 -0.93 -19.98
N ILE A 160 11.26 -1.88 -19.51
CA ILE A 160 9.80 -1.76 -19.43
C ILE A 160 9.37 -0.57 -18.55
N ASN A 161 10.02 -0.38 -17.42
CA ASN A 161 9.66 0.67 -16.45
C ASN A 161 9.90 2.10 -16.96
N ALA A 162 10.64 2.27 -18.06
CA ALA A 162 10.84 3.60 -18.64
C ALA A 162 9.56 4.18 -19.23
N GLY A 163 8.70 3.33 -19.81
CA GLY A 163 7.43 3.73 -20.40
C GLY A 163 6.22 3.60 -19.47
N HIS A 164 6.41 3.17 -18.26
CA HIS A 164 5.34 2.86 -17.31
C HIS A 164 5.44 3.71 -16.04
N CYS A 165 4.27 4.06 -15.48
CA CYS A 165 4.18 4.76 -14.19
C CYS A 165 3.46 3.85 -13.20
N GLU A 166 4.21 3.33 -12.23
CA GLU A 166 3.65 2.55 -11.15
C GLU A 166 3.21 3.46 -9.99
N PHE A 167 2.06 3.15 -9.44
CA PHE A 167 1.53 3.80 -8.23
C PHE A 167 1.36 2.75 -7.15
N GLY A 168 1.67 3.11 -5.90
CA GLY A 168 1.47 2.21 -4.77
C GLY A 168 -0.01 1.95 -4.48
N ASP A 169 -0.31 0.90 -3.75
CA ASP A 169 -1.67 0.43 -3.42
C ASP A 169 -2.56 1.50 -2.79
N TYR A 170 -1.95 2.44 -2.06
CA TYR A 170 -2.67 3.55 -1.40
C TYR A 170 -2.71 4.83 -2.24
N SER A 171 -2.22 4.78 -3.46
CA SER A 171 -2.23 5.95 -4.34
C SER A 171 -3.62 6.17 -4.91
N GLY A 172 -4.10 7.40 -4.86
CA GLY A 172 -5.31 7.80 -5.58
C GLY A 172 -5.07 7.86 -7.09
N ILE A 173 -6.16 7.94 -7.85
CA ILE A 173 -6.10 8.14 -9.30
C ILE A 173 -5.55 9.56 -9.56
N PRO A 174 -4.46 9.70 -10.32
CA PRO A 174 -3.92 11.01 -10.65
C PRO A 174 -4.94 11.87 -11.42
N LYS A 175 -5.12 13.12 -11.02
CA LYS A 175 -5.98 14.08 -11.73
C LYS A 175 -5.48 14.37 -13.13
N ASN A 176 -4.15 14.37 -13.32
CA ASN A 176 -3.50 14.60 -14.60
C ASN A 176 -2.82 13.32 -15.07
N ALA A 177 -2.72 13.14 -16.38
CA ALA A 177 -2.00 12.02 -16.94
C ALA A 177 -0.57 11.95 -16.36
N PRO A 178 -0.14 10.80 -15.85
CA PRO A 178 1.21 10.62 -15.36
C PRO A 178 2.22 10.79 -16.49
N VAL A 179 3.41 11.27 -16.16
CA VAL A 179 4.51 11.44 -17.11
C VAL A 179 5.56 10.39 -16.82
N SER A 180 5.71 9.43 -17.72
CA SER A 180 6.75 8.40 -17.59
C SER A 180 8.16 8.99 -17.81
N VAL A 181 9.19 8.23 -17.42
CA VAL A 181 10.59 8.60 -17.70
C VAL A 181 10.80 8.76 -19.21
N LEU A 182 10.23 7.85 -20.01
CA LEU A 182 10.30 7.91 -21.47
C LEU A 182 9.65 9.20 -22.03
N ASP A 183 8.45 9.56 -21.53
CA ASP A 183 7.75 10.76 -21.96
C ASP A 183 8.54 12.03 -21.60
N GLY A 184 9.11 12.05 -20.40
CA GLY A 184 9.97 13.14 -19.96
C GLY A 184 11.21 13.31 -20.84
N ILE A 185 11.88 12.20 -21.19
CA ILE A 185 13.05 12.19 -22.08
C ILE A 185 12.66 12.64 -23.49
N ARG A 186 11.57 12.11 -24.06
CA ARG A 186 11.07 12.51 -25.38
C ARG A 186 10.79 14.01 -25.46
N LYS A 187 10.03 14.54 -24.51
CA LYS A 187 9.69 15.95 -24.42
C LYS A 187 10.91 16.86 -24.29
N TYR A 188 11.96 16.38 -23.63
CA TYR A 188 13.21 17.12 -23.49
C TYR A 188 14.05 17.05 -24.76
N ALA A 189 14.16 15.88 -25.37
CA ALA A 189 14.93 15.62 -26.60
C ALA A 189 14.34 16.29 -27.82
N GLU A 190 13.01 16.40 -27.92
CA GLU A 190 12.27 17.07 -29.01
C GLU A 190 12.73 18.53 -29.20
N LYS A 191 13.05 19.25 -28.12
CA LYS A 191 13.53 20.64 -28.17
C LYS A 191 14.85 20.80 -28.94
N ALA A 192 15.59 19.74 -29.13
CA ALA A 192 16.89 19.74 -29.82
C ALA A 192 16.90 18.82 -31.05
N ASN A 193 15.74 18.33 -31.49
CA ASN A 193 15.56 17.37 -32.58
C ASN A 193 16.43 16.10 -32.39
N VAL A 194 16.53 15.61 -31.18
CA VAL A 194 17.24 14.36 -30.85
C VAL A 194 16.27 13.21 -30.92
N GLU A 195 16.63 12.19 -31.69
CA GLU A 195 15.81 10.96 -31.79
C GLU A 195 15.79 10.18 -30.45
N VAL A 196 14.62 9.66 -30.05
CA VAL A 196 14.50 8.80 -28.89
C VAL A 196 13.97 7.43 -29.31
N VAL A 197 14.84 6.44 -29.26
CA VAL A 197 14.51 5.03 -29.56
C VAL A 197 14.17 4.34 -28.24
N TYR A 198 13.01 3.69 -28.19
CA TYR A 198 12.59 2.94 -27.01
C TYR A 198 12.58 1.44 -27.29
N ALA A 199 13.24 0.69 -26.42
CA ALA A 199 13.21 -0.76 -26.42
C ALA A 199 12.82 -1.26 -25.01
N PRO A 200 11.64 -1.83 -24.81
CA PRO A 200 11.21 -2.29 -23.49
C PRO A 200 12.06 -3.43 -22.94
N TRP A 201 12.84 -4.10 -23.76
CA TRP A 201 13.68 -5.27 -23.44
C TRP A 201 12.89 -6.56 -23.20
N VAL A 202 11.71 -6.44 -22.64
CA VAL A 202 10.74 -7.53 -22.49
C VAL A 202 9.44 -7.10 -23.17
N SER A 203 8.59 -8.04 -23.50
CA SER A 203 7.29 -7.72 -24.04
C SER A 203 6.51 -6.79 -23.14
N THR A 204 5.84 -5.81 -23.73
CA THR A 204 4.98 -4.84 -23.03
C THR A 204 3.57 -5.40 -22.76
N GLY A 205 3.35 -6.69 -22.99
CA GLY A 205 2.16 -7.40 -22.55
C GLY A 205 2.06 -7.38 -21.01
N SER A 206 0.95 -7.80 -20.48
CA SER A 206 0.78 -8.07 -19.05
C SER A 206 1.98 -8.87 -18.53
N ASP A 207 2.25 -8.88 -17.24
CA ASP A 207 3.37 -9.59 -16.59
C ASP A 207 3.58 -11.03 -17.09
N PHE A 208 2.63 -11.54 -17.84
CA PHE A 208 2.64 -12.81 -18.55
C PHE A 208 2.19 -12.62 -20.00
N ASP A 209 3.15 -12.53 -20.93
CA ASP A 209 2.80 -12.68 -22.33
C ASP A 209 2.23 -14.07 -22.56
N PRO A 210 1.10 -14.16 -23.26
CA PRO A 210 0.56 -15.47 -23.63
C PRO A 210 1.60 -16.22 -24.45
N ILE A 211 1.89 -17.45 -24.06
CA ILE A 211 2.72 -18.31 -24.90
C ILE A 211 1.95 -18.54 -26.20
N SER A 212 2.56 -18.14 -27.33
CA SER A 212 1.93 -18.23 -28.63
C SER A 212 1.45 -19.66 -28.92
N LYS A 213 0.23 -19.79 -29.41
CA LYS A 213 -0.35 -21.07 -29.89
C LYS A 213 0.51 -21.79 -30.94
N ASN A 214 1.45 -21.10 -31.57
CA ASN A 214 2.39 -21.71 -32.51
C ASN A 214 3.29 -22.78 -31.86
N TYR A 215 3.48 -22.72 -30.54
CA TYR A 215 4.26 -23.72 -29.79
C TYR A 215 3.42 -24.96 -29.40
N PHE A 216 2.08 -24.88 -29.47
CA PHE A 216 1.18 -26.00 -29.19
C PHE A 216 -0.04 -25.97 -30.13
N PRO A 217 0.18 -26.32 -31.39
CA PRO A 217 -0.85 -26.18 -32.47
C PRO A 217 -2.12 -27.00 -32.20
N ASN A 218 -2.06 -27.99 -31.32
CA ASN A 218 -3.21 -28.82 -30.94
C ASN A 218 -3.88 -28.32 -29.61
N GLY A 219 -3.47 -27.17 -29.12
CA GLY A 219 -3.89 -26.65 -27.80
C GLY A 219 -3.25 -27.36 -26.63
N LEU A 220 -3.56 -26.86 -25.43
CA LEU A 220 -3.09 -27.41 -24.16
C LEU A 220 -4.27 -28.07 -23.45
N LYS A 221 -4.08 -29.31 -23.00
CA LYS A 221 -5.03 -29.95 -22.09
C LYS A 221 -4.92 -29.28 -20.72
N ALA A 222 -5.97 -28.59 -20.30
CA ALA A 222 -6.08 -27.99 -19.00
C ALA A 222 -6.96 -28.81 -18.07
N GLU A 223 -6.52 -29.05 -16.87
CA GLU A 223 -7.24 -29.75 -15.80
C GLU A 223 -7.52 -28.79 -14.66
N TYR A 224 -8.78 -28.56 -14.34
CA TYR A 224 -9.23 -27.62 -13.31
C TYR A 224 -9.78 -28.37 -12.11
N PHE A 225 -9.18 -28.14 -10.96
CA PHE A 225 -9.58 -28.77 -9.69
C PHE A 225 -10.31 -27.76 -8.80
N THR A 226 -11.27 -28.25 -8.02
CA THR A 226 -12.05 -27.44 -7.07
C THR A 226 -11.33 -27.17 -5.75
N ASN A 227 -10.10 -27.66 -5.60
CA ASN A 227 -9.30 -27.51 -4.37
C ASN A 227 -7.81 -27.30 -4.71
N SER A 228 -7.08 -26.72 -3.77
CA SER A 228 -5.65 -26.40 -3.94
C SER A 228 -4.72 -27.60 -3.85
N LYS A 229 -5.23 -28.80 -3.49
CA LYS A 229 -4.43 -30.03 -3.41
C LYS A 229 -4.42 -30.82 -4.70
N LEU A 230 -5.21 -30.37 -5.71
CA LEU A 230 -5.39 -31.06 -6.99
C LEU A 230 -5.94 -32.48 -6.84
N GLU A 231 -6.85 -32.67 -5.88
CA GLU A 231 -7.48 -33.95 -5.58
C GLU A 231 -8.90 -34.04 -6.17
N GLY A 232 -9.31 -35.25 -6.53
CA GLY A 232 -10.63 -35.52 -7.12
C GLY A 232 -10.62 -35.51 -8.64
N THR A 233 -11.83 -35.48 -9.25
CA THR A 233 -11.97 -35.49 -10.69
C THR A 233 -11.89 -34.06 -11.23
N PRO A 234 -10.90 -33.73 -12.07
CA PRO A 234 -10.81 -32.41 -12.66
C PRO A 234 -11.84 -32.20 -13.76
N SER A 235 -12.22 -30.96 -13.98
CA SER A 235 -12.83 -30.55 -15.24
C SER A 235 -11.74 -30.37 -16.28
N VAL A 236 -11.87 -31.01 -17.41
CA VAL A 236 -10.84 -31.04 -18.48
C VAL A 236 -11.35 -30.26 -19.70
N ARG A 237 -10.51 -29.37 -20.21
CA ARG A 237 -10.78 -28.71 -21.52
C ARG A 237 -9.47 -28.44 -22.27
N THR A 238 -9.59 -28.14 -23.56
CA THR A 238 -8.47 -27.71 -24.38
C THR A 238 -8.42 -26.20 -24.41
N GLU A 239 -7.30 -25.61 -24.00
CA GLU A 239 -7.04 -24.18 -24.09
C GLU A 239 -6.21 -23.87 -25.32
N GLU A 240 -6.64 -22.89 -26.10
CA GLU A 240 -5.90 -22.43 -27.27
C GLU A 240 -4.72 -21.54 -26.93
N GLU A 241 -4.77 -20.91 -25.76
CA GLU A 241 -3.75 -20.00 -25.28
C GLU A 241 -3.53 -20.19 -23.77
N LEU A 242 -2.28 -20.09 -23.32
CA LEU A 242 -1.95 -20.05 -21.90
C LEU A 242 -1.97 -18.59 -21.43
N ILE A 243 -3.16 -18.10 -21.09
CA ILE A 243 -3.35 -16.77 -20.50
C ILE A 243 -3.90 -16.96 -19.11
N TYR A 244 -3.21 -16.39 -18.13
CA TYR A 244 -3.74 -16.22 -16.79
C TYR A 244 -4.17 -14.76 -16.60
N ASP A 245 -5.44 -14.48 -16.84
CA ASP A 245 -6.04 -13.19 -16.52
C ASP A 245 -7.31 -13.44 -15.69
N PRO A 246 -7.23 -13.25 -14.37
CA PRO A 246 -8.37 -13.45 -13.47
C PRO A 246 -9.56 -12.53 -13.78
N ALA A 247 -9.33 -11.39 -14.42
CA ALA A 247 -10.36 -10.40 -14.73
C ALA A 247 -11.11 -10.72 -16.04
N SER A 248 -10.40 -11.24 -17.06
CA SER A 248 -10.96 -11.51 -18.38
C SER A 248 -11.54 -12.92 -18.52
N ARG A 249 -11.07 -13.87 -17.73
CA ARG A 249 -11.56 -15.25 -17.71
C ARG A 249 -11.79 -15.71 -16.27
N PRO A 250 -12.97 -15.47 -15.71
CA PRO A 250 -13.31 -16.05 -14.43
C PRO A 250 -13.13 -17.57 -14.51
N TYR A 251 -12.49 -18.15 -13.48
CA TYR A 251 -12.36 -19.60 -13.38
C TYR A 251 -13.71 -20.26 -13.68
N PRO A 252 -13.75 -21.35 -14.46
CA PRO A 252 -15.00 -22.06 -14.76
C PRO A 252 -15.72 -22.60 -13.53
N PHE A 253 -15.07 -22.51 -12.36
CA PHE A 253 -15.61 -22.79 -11.06
C PHE A 253 -15.24 -21.63 -10.14
N GLN A 254 -16.19 -20.74 -9.86
CA GLN A 254 -16.10 -19.97 -8.63
C GLN A 254 -16.19 -20.99 -7.49
N PRO A 255 -15.20 -21.13 -6.63
CA PRO A 255 -15.43 -21.83 -5.38
C PRO A 255 -16.53 -21.05 -4.67
N GLN A 256 -17.67 -21.68 -4.43
CA GLN A 256 -18.62 -21.22 -3.42
C GLN A 256 -17.94 -21.41 -2.05
N ALA A 257 -16.87 -20.68 -1.80
CA ALA A 257 -16.42 -20.48 -0.45
C ALA A 257 -17.23 -19.32 0.10
N PRO A 258 -17.93 -19.47 1.22
CA PRO A 258 -18.46 -18.33 1.92
C PRO A 258 -17.26 -17.41 2.19
N MET A 259 -17.29 -16.19 1.69
CA MET A 259 -16.50 -15.14 2.25
C MET A 259 -16.96 -15.01 3.69
N SER A 260 -16.21 -15.62 4.60
CA SER A 260 -16.29 -15.26 6.00
C SER A 260 -15.70 -13.86 6.07
N ILE A 261 -16.61 -12.91 6.22
CA ILE A 261 -16.33 -11.55 6.64
C ILE A 261 -15.59 -11.58 7.96
#